data_40b9a7fbf7a19f8e1c91cdd0b286ab08
#
_entry.id   40b9a7fbf7a19f8e1c91cdd0b286ab08
#
_cell.length_a   1.000
_cell.length_b   1.000
_cell.length_c   1.000
_cell.angle_alpha   90.00
_cell.angle_beta   90.00
_cell.angle_gamma   90.00
#
_symmetry.space_group_name_H-M   'P 1'
#
loop_
_entity.id
_entity.type
_entity.pdbx_description
1 polymer ?
#
loop_
_entity_poly.entity_id
_entity_poly.type
_entity_poly.pdbx_seq_one_letter_code
_entity_poly.pdbx_strand_id
1 'polypeptide(L)'
;MSKIIKYITTISLLLMFNIFSFADNETEQILCLAKNIYHEARGEENEGKIAVSNVVINRVNSNNFPNDICSVVYQRNQITYIDKILKIFPIPAFCQFSWTCDLKPNDSFYDYKSWESSQRISKAVFEGLHNDITDGATHYFNPDKVSTPAWAKELQKTKVIGKHHFYK
;
A
#
# COMPACT_ATOMS: atom_id res chain seq x y z
N MET A 1 -12.47 35.91 -35.77
CA MET A 1 -13.20 34.76 -35.17
C MET A 1 -12.43 33.43 -35.23
N SER A 2 -11.70 33.08 -36.29
CA SER A 2 -11.07 31.74 -36.43
C SER A 2 -9.89 31.48 -35.48
N LYS A 3 -9.08 32.46 -35.09
CA LYS A 3 -7.94 32.28 -34.18
C LYS A 3 -8.36 32.01 -32.73
N ILE A 4 -9.38 32.70 -32.26
CA ILE A 4 -9.89 32.55 -30.87
C ILE A 4 -10.49 31.16 -30.66
N ILE A 5 -11.22 30.63 -31.65
CA ILE A 5 -11.81 29.31 -31.61
C ILE A 5 -10.71 28.23 -31.52
N LYS A 6 -9.61 28.37 -32.27
CA LYS A 6 -8.46 27.45 -32.22
C LYS A 6 -7.78 27.45 -30.83
N TYR A 7 -7.61 28.59 -30.19
CA TYR A 7 -7.04 28.67 -28.84
C TYR A 7 -7.95 28.03 -27.78
N ILE A 8 -9.28 28.24 -27.88
CA ILE A 8 -10.25 27.63 -26.95
C ILE A 8 -10.24 26.09 -27.07
N THR A 9 -10.19 25.56 -28.30
CA THR A 9 -10.16 24.10 -28.51
C THR A 9 -8.85 23.46 -28.04
N THR A 10 -7.69 24.14 -28.23
CA THR A 10 -6.39 23.62 -27.74
C THR A 10 -6.29 23.65 -26.22
N ILE A 11 -6.80 24.71 -25.55
CA ILE A 11 -6.82 24.79 -24.08
C ILE A 11 -7.75 23.72 -23.50
N SER A 12 -8.93 23.52 -24.09
CA SER A 12 -9.87 22.47 -23.65
C SER A 12 -9.28 21.07 -23.78
N LEU A 13 -8.57 20.79 -24.87
CA LEU A 13 -7.92 19.49 -25.09
C LEU A 13 -6.79 19.22 -24.06
N LEU A 14 -5.98 20.25 -23.75
CA LEU A 14 -4.92 20.17 -22.74
C LEU A 14 -5.49 19.93 -21.33
N LEU A 15 -6.60 20.57 -20.98
CA LEU A 15 -7.27 20.36 -19.69
C LEU A 15 -7.85 18.94 -19.58
N MET A 16 -8.45 18.41 -20.64
CA MET A 16 -8.96 17.04 -20.67
C MET A 16 -7.86 16.00 -20.50
N PHE A 17 -6.68 16.23 -21.08
CA PHE A 17 -5.54 15.30 -20.97
C PHE A 17 -5.02 15.21 -19.52
N ASN A 18 -4.97 16.33 -18.80
CA ASN A 18 -4.53 16.36 -17.40
C ASN A 18 -5.51 15.65 -16.47
N ILE A 19 -6.81 15.81 -16.67
CA ILE A 19 -7.85 15.15 -15.86
C ILE A 19 -7.78 13.63 -16.06
N PHE A 20 -7.58 13.16 -17.27
CA PHE A 20 -7.50 11.73 -17.57
C PHE A 20 -6.27 11.08 -16.89
N SER A 21 -5.10 11.72 -16.96
CA SER A 21 -3.87 11.23 -16.32
C SER A 21 -3.97 11.18 -14.78
N PHE A 22 -4.69 12.13 -14.18
CA PHE A 22 -4.90 12.14 -12.72
C PHE A 22 -5.80 11.01 -12.25
N ALA A 23 -6.90 10.76 -12.97
CA ALA A 23 -7.83 9.67 -12.64
C ALA A 23 -7.18 8.28 -12.77
N ASP A 24 -6.29 8.07 -13.74
CA ASP A 24 -5.53 6.82 -13.89
C ASP A 24 -4.62 6.58 -12.69
N ASN A 25 -3.93 7.61 -12.20
CA ASN A 25 -3.04 7.50 -11.05
C ASN A 25 -3.82 7.13 -9.76
N GLU A 26 -4.93 7.79 -9.47
CA GLU A 26 -5.75 7.47 -8.29
C GLU A 26 -6.26 6.01 -8.33
N THR A 27 -6.72 5.56 -9.48
CA THR A 27 -7.19 4.19 -9.67
C THR A 27 -6.08 3.18 -9.40
N GLU A 28 -4.85 3.45 -9.84
CA GLU A 28 -3.69 2.61 -9.58
C GLU A 28 -3.35 2.56 -8.08
N GLN A 29 -3.36 3.69 -7.39
CA GLN A 29 -3.10 3.77 -5.95
C GLN A 29 -4.13 2.95 -5.15
N ILE A 30 -5.42 3.09 -5.48
CA ILE A 30 -6.51 2.32 -4.86
C ILE A 30 -6.31 0.82 -5.12
N LEU A 31 -5.91 0.43 -6.32
CA LEU A 31 -5.67 -0.97 -6.68
C LEU A 31 -4.48 -1.55 -5.91
N CYS A 32 -3.38 -0.82 -5.76
CA CYS A 32 -2.25 -1.25 -4.93
C CYS A 32 -2.67 -1.49 -3.48
N LEU A 33 -3.47 -0.58 -2.91
CA LEU A 33 -3.99 -0.72 -1.55
C LEU A 33 -4.92 -1.93 -1.43
N ALA A 34 -5.80 -2.15 -2.42
CA ALA A 34 -6.72 -3.30 -2.44
C ALA A 34 -5.97 -4.63 -2.49
N LYS A 35 -4.92 -4.73 -3.30
CA LYS A 35 -4.05 -5.91 -3.35
C LYS A 35 -3.40 -6.16 -1.98
N ASN A 36 -2.89 -5.11 -1.35
CA ASN A 36 -2.28 -5.25 -0.03
C ASN A 36 -3.28 -5.75 1.02
N ILE A 37 -4.48 -5.16 1.08
CA ILE A 37 -5.55 -5.63 1.98
C ILE A 37 -5.88 -7.10 1.73
N TYR A 38 -6.01 -7.49 0.47
CA TYR A 38 -6.35 -8.86 0.12
C TYR A 38 -5.31 -9.86 0.60
N HIS A 39 -4.04 -9.60 0.35
CA HIS A 39 -2.98 -10.54 0.73
C HIS A 39 -2.72 -10.58 2.24
N GLU A 40 -2.79 -9.44 2.91
CA GLU A 40 -2.47 -9.32 4.33
C GLU A 40 -3.65 -9.61 5.26
N ALA A 41 -4.86 -9.23 4.86
CA ALA A 41 -6.01 -9.18 5.76
C ALA A 41 -7.31 -9.79 5.19
N ARG A 42 -7.26 -10.60 4.11
CA ARG A 42 -8.50 -11.17 3.53
C ARG A 42 -9.34 -11.98 4.51
N GLY A 43 -8.71 -12.61 5.50
CA GLY A 43 -9.38 -13.40 6.54
C GLY A 43 -9.77 -12.61 7.79
N GLU A 44 -9.52 -11.30 7.81
CA GLU A 44 -9.92 -10.42 8.91
C GLU A 44 -11.31 -9.82 8.66
N GLU A 45 -11.94 -9.38 9.75
CA GLU A 45 -13.13 -8.53 9.68
C GLU A 45 -12.78 -7.16 9.05
N ASN A 46 -13.80 -6.37 8.71
CA ASN A 46 -13.57 -5.07 8.04
C ASN A 46 -12.65 -4.15 8.85
N GLU A 47 -12.74 -4.17 10.17
CA GLU A 47 -11.88 -3.38 11.05
C GLU A 47 -10.40 -3.74 10.89
N GLY A 48 -10.06 -5.03 10.81
CA GLY A 48 -8.69 -5.48 10.56
C GLY A 48 -8.18 -5.07 9.17
N LYS A 49 -9.05 -5.10 8.16
CA LYS A 49 -8.73 -4.63 6.80
C LYS A 49 -8.47 -3.11 6.76
N ILE A 50 -9.29 -2.32 7.46
CA ILE A 50 -9.12 -0.88 7.62
C ILE A 50 -7.79 -0.59 8.34
N ALA A 51 -7.49 -1.32 9.43
CA ALA A 51 -6.27 -1.14 10.21
C ALA A 51 -5.00 -1.39 9.37
N VAL A 52 -4.97 -2.46 8.57
CA VAL A 52 -3.86 -2.75 7.64
C VAL A 52 -3.72 -1.64 6.60
N SER A 53 -4.83 -1.11 6.10
CA SER A 53 -4.83 0.02 5.16
C SER A 53 -4.28 1.29 5.79
N ASN A 54 -4.67 1.59 7.04
CA ASN A 54 -4.19 2.77 7.77
C ASN A 54 -2.67 2.75 7.91
N VAL A 55 -2.06 1.58 8.13
CA VAL A 55 -0.59 1.47 8.19
C VAL A 55 0.05 1.92 6.86
N VAL A 56 -0.51 1.55 5.72
CA VAL A 56 -0.01 2.01 4.41
C VAL A 56 -0.15 3.53 4.29
N ILE A 57 -1.29 4.09 4.65
CA ILE A 57 -1.53 5.55 4.61
C ILE A 57 -0.60 6.28 5.59
N ASN A 58 -0.40 5.76 6.81
CA ASN A 58 0.53 6.34 7.78
C ASN A 58 1.97 6.35 7.28
N ARG A 59 2.38 5.32 6.55
CA ARG A 59 3.69 5.29 5.89
C ARG A 59 3.81 6.36 4.81
N VAL A 60 2.82 6.48 3.92
CA VAL A 60 2.78 7.53 2.89
C VAL A 60 2.91 8.93 3.50
N ASN A 61 2.29 9.15 4.66
CA ASN A 61 2.33 10.42 5.38
C ASN A 61 3.61 10.63 6.22
N SER A 62 4.49 9.63 6.29
CA SER A 62 5.74 9.68 7.07
C SER A 62 6.94 9.92 6.16
N ASN A 63 7.85 10.81 6.58
CA ASN A 63 9.09 11.09 5.85
C ASN A 63 10.07 9.90 5.78
N ASN A 64 9.80 8.82 6.53
CA ASN A 64 10.65 7.63 6.56
C ASN A 64 10.28 6.59 5.49
N PHE A 65 9.22 6.82 4.72
CA PHE A 65 8.70 5.90 3.72
C PHE A 65 8.45 6.63 2.40
N PRO A 66 8.22 5.88 1.29
CA PRO A 66 7.78 6.47 0.04
C PRO A 66 6.48 7.27 0.20
N ASN A 67 6.30 8.28 -0.64
CA ASN A 67 5.19 9.24 -0.57
C ASN A 67 3.97 8.87 -1.42
N ASP A 68 3.87 7.63 -1.88
CA ASP A 68 2.72 7.09 -2.59
C ASP A 68 2.45 5.64 -2.20
N ILE A 69 1.19 5.20 -2.33
CA ILE A 69 0.72 3.91 -1.86
C ILE A 69 1.40 2.75 -2.58
N CYS A 70 1.50 2.81 -3.92
CA CYS A 70 2.11 1.73 -4.69
C CYS A 70 3.59 1.56 -4.32
N SER A 71 4.33 2.66 -4.18
CA SER A 71 5.72 2.62 -3.76
C SER A 71 5.91 2.08 -2.34
N VAL A 72 4.99 2.38 -1.40
CA VAL A 72 4.98 1.78 -0.06
C VAL A 72 4.69 0.29 -0.13
N VAL A 73 3.68 -0.13 -0.90
CA VAL A 73 3.27 -1.54 -1.00
C VAL A 73 4.35 -2.40 -1.65
N TYR A 74 4.98 -1.90 -2.71
CA TYR A 74 6.03 -2.63 -3.44
C TYR A 74 7.44 -2.27 -2.99
N GLN A 75 7.60 -1.59 -1.85
CA GLN A 75 8.90 -1.22 -1.30
C GLN A 75 9.76 -2.47 -1.06
N ARG A 76 10.99 -2.40 -1.57
CA ARG A 76 12.02 -3.42 -1.36
C ARG A 76 13.22 -2.79 -0.67
N ASN A 77 13.85 -3.52 0.24
CA ASN A 77 15.11 -3.08 0.79
C ASN A 77 16.13 -2.94 -0.36
N GLN A 78 16.71 -1.75 -0.48
CA GLN A 78 17.79 -1.56 -1.44
C GLN A 78 18.98 -2.40 -0.99
N ILE A 79 19.44 -3.29 -1.86
CA ILE A 79 20.73 -3.96 -1.69
C ILE A 79 21.77 -2.84 -1.70
N THR A 80 22.50 -2.69 -0.59
CA THR A 80 23.57 -1.68 -0.51
C THR A 80 24.63 -1.96 -1.57
N TYR A 81 25.38 -0.93 -1.98
CA TYR A 81 26.43 -1.07 -2.98
C TYR A 81 27.49 -2.15 -2.60
N ILE A 82 27.70 -2.34 -1.29
CA ILE A 82 28.59 -3.37 -0.74
C ILE A 82 28.09 -4.79 -1.07
N ASP A 83 26.78 -5.03 -0.93
CA ASP A 83 26.17 -6.33 -1.24
C ASP A 83 26.29 -6.66 -2.73
N LYS A 84 26.27 -5.62 -3.58
CA LYS A 84 26.41 -5.74 -5.03
C LYS A 84 27.85 -6.10 -5.46
N ILE A 85 28.86 -5.66 -4.71
CA ILE A 85 30.28 -5.96 -4.97
C ILE A 85 30.62 -7.38 -4.50
N LEU A 86 30.14 -7.77 -3.33
CA LEU A 86 30.53 -9.03 -2.72
C LEU A 86 29.92 -10.26 -3.41
N LYS A 87 28.81 -10.17 -4.14
CA LYS A 87 28.14 -11.24 -4.93
C LYS A 87 28.20 -12.67 -4.33
N ILE A 88 28.56 -12.79 -3.05
CA ILE A 88 28.93 -14.06 -2.42
C ILE A 88 27.69 -14.88 -2.09
N PHE A 89 26.54 -14.22 -1.88
CA PHE A 89 25.24 -14.87 -1.71
C PHE A 89 24.14 -13.98 -2.31
N PRO A 90 23.13 -14.55 -2.98
CA PRO A 90 21.93 -13.81 -3.31
C PRO A 90 21.22 -13.49 -1.99
N ILE A 91 21.43 -12.28 -1.47
CA ILE A 91 20.62 -11.78 -0.34
C ILE A 91 19.21 -11.68 -0.88
N PRO A 92 18.25 -12.46 -0.32
CA PRO A 92 16.87 -12.37 -0.77
C PRO A 92 16.42 -10.91 -0.60
N ALA A 93 15.87 -10.32 -1.66
CA ALA A 93 15.28 -9.01 -1.59
C ALA A 93 14.14 -9.07 -0.55
N PHE A 94 14.32 -8.41 0.60
CA PHE A 94 13.28 -8.32 1.60
C PHE A 94 12.23 -7.32 1.11
N CYS A 95 11.08 -7.83 0.73
CA CYS A 95 9.93 -7.00 0.40
C CYS A 95 9.26 -6.54 1.69
N GLN A 96 8.77 -5.31 1.69
CA GLN A 96 8.04 -4.74 2.83
C GLN A 96 6.80 -5.59 3.18
N PHE A 97 6.11 -6.07 2.15
CA PHE A 97 5.05 -7.07 2.24
C PHE A 97 5.52 -8.33 1.52
N SER A 98 5.54 -9.46 2.22
CA SER A 98 6.14 -10.72 1.74
C SER A 98 5.55 -11.21 0.42
N TRP A 99 4.25 -11.05 0.23
CA TRP A 99 3.56 -11.47 -0.98
C TRP A 99 4.07 -10.76 -2.26
N THR A 100 4.66 -9.57 -2.14
CA THR A 100 5.21 -8.84 -3.30
C THR A 100 6.54 -9.42 -3.79
N CYS A 101 7.17 -10.29 -3.00
CA CYS A 101 8.37 -11.05 -3.37
C CYS A 101 8.04 -12.43 -3.97
N ASP A 102 6.81 -12.92 -3.82
CA ASP A 102 6.39 -14.19 -4.39
C ASP A 102 6.38 -14.07 -5.90
N LEU A 103 7.33 -14.75 -6.54
CA LEU A 103 7.54 -14.71 -8.01
C LEU A 103 6.43 -15.40 -8.82
N LYS A 104 5.36 -15.82 -8.19
CA LYS A 104 4.20 -16.36 -8.89
C LYS A 104 3.35 -15.21 -9.41
N PRO A 105 3.33 -14.97 -10.73
CA PRO A 105 2.49 -13.90 -11.32
C PRO A 105 1.01 -14.34 -11.30
N ASN A 106 0.54 -14.91 -10.21
CA ASN A 106 -0.82 -15.36 -10.12
C ASN A 106 -1.58 -14.38 -9.24
N ASP A 107 -1.92 -13.22 -9.83
CA ASP A 107 -2.97 -12.30 -9.33
C ASP A 107 -4.37 -12.97 -9.36
N SER A 108 -4.43 -14.30 -9.25
CA SER A 108 -5.68 -15.02 -9.13
C SER A 108 -6.25 -14.76 -7.73
N PHE A 109 -7.19 -13.86 -7.68
CA PHE A 109 -8.00 -13.60 -6.49
C PHE A 109 -9.02 -14.73 -6.36
N TYR A 110 -8.61 -15.84 -5.73
CA TYR A 110 -9.42 -17.04 -5.58
C TYR A 110 -10.69 -16.82 -4.75
N ASP A 111 -10.63 -15.85 -3.82
CA ASP A 111 -11.76 -15.46 -2.99
C ASP A 111 -12.33 -14.13 -3.48
N TYR A 112 -13.30 -14.23 -4.38
CA TYR A 112 -13.96 -13.08 -4.99
C TYR A 112 -14.60 -12.15 -3.95
N LYS A 113 -15.22 -12.68 -2.90
CA LYS A 113 -15.88 -11.88 -1.86
C LYS A 113 -14.85 -11.06 -1.07
N SER A 114 -13.73 -11.67 -0.71
CA SER A 114 -12.63 -10.98 -0.02
C SER A 114 -11.99 -9.94 -0.93
N TRP A 115 -11.86 -10.22 -2.23
CA TRP A 115 -11.34 -9.26 -3.20
C TRP A 115 -12.28 -8.04 -3.34
N GLU A 116 -13.57 -8.26 -3.54
CA GLU A 116 -14.56 -7.17 -3.61
C GLU A 116 -14.58 -6.33 -2.32
N SER A 117 -14.52 -6.97 -1.15
CA SER A 117 -14.40 -6.28 0.13
C SER A 117 -13.12 -5.44 0.21
N SER A 118 -11.99 -5.97 -0.27
CA SER A 118 -10.71 -5.26 -0.29
C SER A 118 -10.75 -4.02 -1.18
N GLN A 119 -11.35 -4.12 -2.36
CA GLN A 119 -11.54 -2.99 -3.28
C GLN A 119 -12.43 -1.90 -2.67
N ARG A 120 -13.54 -2.28 -2.05
CA ARG A 120 -14.44 -1.31 -1.41
C ARG A 120 -13.79 -0.58 -0.25
N ILE A 121 -13.06 -1.32 0.61
CA ILE A 121 -12.37 -0.73 1.77
C ILE A 121 -11.21 0.14 1.31
N SER A 122 -10.41 -0.30 0.33
CA SER A 122 -9.30 0.50 -0.18
C SER A 122 -9.76 1.84 -0.72
N LYS A 123 -10.85 1.86 -1.50
CA LYS A 123 -11.45 3.08 -2.01
C LYS A 123 -11.90 3.99 -0.88
N ALA A 124 -12.64 3.47 0.10
CA ALA A 124 -13.16 4.24 1.22
C ALA A 124 -12.02 4.84 2.09
N VAL A 125 -10.95 4.09 2.32
CA VAL A 125 -9.78 4.58 3.06
C VAL A 125 -9.02 5.64 2.25
N PHE A 126 -8.83 5.43 0.94
CA PHE A 126 -8.17 6.38 0.05
C PHE A 126 -8.93 7.73 0.00
N GLU A 127 -10.26 7.68 -0.05
CA GLU A 127 -11.15 8.86 -0.04
C GLU A 127 -11.28 9.51 1.35
N GLY A 128 -10.60 9.01 2.38
CA GLY A 128 -10.63 9.56 3.73
C GLY A 128 -11.95 9.32 4.49
N LEU A 129 -12.75 8.33 4.09
CA LEU A 129 -14.03 7.99 4.75
C LEU A 129 -13.85 7.19 6.04
N HIS A 130 -12.62 6.75 6.33
CA HIS A 130 -12.26 6.07 7.57
C HIS A 130 -11.11 6.81 8.27
N ASN A 131 -11.30 7.09 9.55
CA ASN A 131 -10.22 7.61 10.39
C ASN A 131 -9.15 6.53 10.64
N ASP A 132 -7.94 6.96 10.99
CA ASP A 132 -6.91 6.04 11.45
C ASP A 132 -7.30 5.45 12.81
N ILE A 133 -7.54 4.13 12.82
CA ILE A 133 -7.90 3.38 14.02
C ILE A 133 -6.68 2.73 14.69
N THR A 134 -5.47 2.92 14.12
CA THR A 134 -4.23 2.30 14.57
C THR A 134 -3.37 3.21 15.45
N ASP A 135 -3.80 4.45 15.70
CA ASP A 135 -3.07 5.48 16.45
C ASP A 135 -1.70 5.81 15.82
N GLY A 136 -1.63 5.94 14.49
CA GLY A 136 -0.44 6.30 13.75
C GLY A 136 0.55 5.14 13.53
N ALA A 137 0.10 3.89 13.64
CA ALA A 137 0.98 2.74 13.43
C ALA A 137 1.55 2.70 12.01
N THR A 138 2.84 2.38 11.94
CA THR A 138 3.58 2.16 10.69
C THR A 138 4.05 0.71 10.53
N HIS A 139 3.90 -0.10 11.58
CA HIS A 139 4.28 -1.51 11.61
C HIS A 139 3.18 -2.37 12.23
N TYR A 140 3.10 -3.61 11.78
CA TYR A 140 2.25 -4.62 12.40
C TYR A 140 2.81 -6.03 12.15
N PHE A 141 2.39 -6.97 12.97
CA PHE A 141 2.58 -8.39 12.73
C PHE A 141 1.46 -9.21 13.37
N ASN A 142 1.29 -10.42 12.90
CA ASN A 142 0.36 -11.39 13.47
C ASN A 142 1.15 -12.39 14.33
N PRO A 143 0.99 -12.38 15.66
CA PRO A 143 1.75 -13.26 16.57
C PRO A 143 1.41 -14.76 16.41
N ASP A 144 0.25 -15.08 15.82
CA ASP A 144 -0.12 -16.48 15.53
C ASP A 144 0.65 -17.04 14.32
N LYS A 145 1.21 -16.16 13.49
CA LYS A 145 1.91 -16.55 12.25
C LYS A 145 3.42 -16.43 12.34
N VAL A 146 3.91 -15.46 13.09
CA VAL A 146 5.34 -15.16 13.17
C VAL A 146 5.77 -14.85 14.60
N SER A 147 6.98 -15.23 14.97
CA SER A 147 7.58 -14.83 16.23
C SER A 147 7.74 -13.31 16.30
N THR A 148 7.75 -12.75 17.51
CA THR A 148 7.90 -11.30 17.73
C THR A 148 9.13 -10.76 16.99
N PRO A 149 8.95 -9.87 15.99
CA PRO A 149 10.07 -9.28 15.26
C PRO A 149 10.95 -8.44 16.17
N ALA A 150 12.23 -8.31 15.82
CA ALA A 150 13.18 -7.51 16.62
C ALA A 150 12.73 -6.06 16.79
N TRP A 151 12.23 -5.45 15.71
CA TRP A 151 11.74 -4.06 15.73
C TRP A 151 10.54 -3.83 16.68
N ALA A 152 9.75 -4.86 17.00
CA ALA A 152 8.62 -4.75 17.92
C ALA A 152 9.06 -4.52 19.38
N LYS A 153 10.35 -4.72 19.68
CA LYS A 153 10.93 -4.38 21.00
C LYS A 153 11.38 -2.92 21.09
N GLU A 154 11.58 -2.28 19.93
CA GLU A 154 12.08 -0.91 19.82
C GLU A 154 10.94 0.10 19.59
N LEU A 155 9.82 -0.36 19.04
CA LEU A 155 8.67 0.46 18.73
C LEU A 155 7.59 0.39 19.82
N GLN A 156 6.83 1.46 19.93
CA GLN A 156 5.68 1.52 20.83
C GLN A 156 4.50 0.74 20.24
N LYS A 157 3.98 -0.23 20.98
CA LYS A 157 2.72 -0.89 20.63
C LYS A 157 1.55 0.08 20.80
N THR A 158 0.73 0.24 19.77
CA THR A 158 -0.42 1.16 19.77
C THR A 158 -1.73 0.42 19.97
N LYS A 159 -2.04 -0.57 19.14
CA LYS A 159 -3.31 -1.30 19.16
C LYS A 159 -3.13 -2.79 18.95
N VAL A 160 -4.19 -3.53 19.29
CA VAL A 160 -4.45 -4.89 18.82
C VAL A 160 -5.80 -4.85 18.13
N ILE A 161 -5.85 -5.19 16.85
CA ILE A 161 -7.07 -5.21 16.04
C ILE A 161 -7.09 -6.51 15.26
N GLY A 162 -8.15 -7.29 15.41
CA GLY A 162 -8.18 -8.64 14.86
C GLY A 162 -7.01 -9.48 15.37
N LYS A 163 -6.29 -10.12 14.46
CA LYS A 163 -5.10 -10.92 14.79
C LYS A 163 -3.79 -10.15 14.73
N HIS A 164 -3.83 -8.85 14.50
CA HIS A 164 -2.63 -8.03 14.29
C HIS A 164 -2.32 -7.14 15.50
N HIS A 165 -1.05 -7.07 15.83
CA HIS A 165 -0.48 -6.12 16.78
C HIS A 165 0.17 -4.97 16.03
N PHE A 166 -0.22 -3.73 16.33
CA PHE A 166 0.19 -2.51 15.64
C PHE A 166 1.19 -1.71 16.47
N TYR A 167 2.16 -1.05 15.77
CA TYR A 167 3.30 -0.34 16.40
C TYR A 167 3.66 0.92 15.62
N LYS A 168 4.20 1.91 16.33
CA LYS A 168 4.75 3.14 15.77
C LYS A 168 6.09 3.51 16.38
#